data_200c2f3f61eda8a90dac64626895ac78
#
_entry.id   200c2f3f61eda8a90dac64626895ac78
#
_cell.length_a   1.000
_cell.length_b   1.000
_cell.length_c   1.000
_cell.angle_alpha   90.00
_cell.angle_beta   90.00
_cell.angle_gamma   90.00
#
_symmetry.space_group_name_H-M   'P 1'
#
loop_
_entity.id
_entity.type
_entity.pdbx_description
1 polymer ?
#
loop_
_entity_poly.entity_id
_entity_poly.type
_entity_poly.pdbx_seq_one_letter_code
_entity_poly.pdbx_strand_id
1 'polypeptide(L)' 'MNEWKVRISRDNQEVIVKGTACEIVSGGVLVITDCGQIVRAFAVGAWTEFEMVKRAS' A
#
# COMPACT_ATOMS: atom_id res chain seq x y z
N MET A 1 -7.94 10.75 5.64
CA MET A 1 -7.36 9.44 5.26
C MET A 1 -6.50 9.61 4.02
N ASN A 2 -5.30 9.07 4.06
CA ASN A 2 -4.40 9.16 2.91
C ASN A 2 -4.79 8.16 1.84
N GLU A 3 -4.39 8.44 0.62
CA GLU A 3 -4.57 7.50 -0.49
C GLU A 3 -3.18 7.08 -0.98
N TRP A 4 -3.01 5.79 -1.13
CA TRP A 4 -1.75 5.18 -1.54
C TRP A 4 -1.94 4.49 -2.87
N LYS A 5 -1.03 4.74 -3.79
CA LYS A 5 -1.04 4.08 -5.10
C LYS A 5 0.03 2.99 -5.08
N VAL A 6 -0.39 1.75 -5.32
CA VAL A 6 0.49 0.60 -5.33
C VAL A 6 0.49 0.00 -6.71
N ARG A 7 1.68 -0.19 -7.27
CA ARG A 7 1.81 -0.83 -8.57
C ARG A 7 1.95 -2.34 -8.37
N ILE A 8 1.07 -3.08 -9.00
CA ILE A 8 1.05 -4.54 -8.92
C ILE A 8 1.99 -5.09 -9.97
N SER A 9 2.91 -5.98 -9.57
CA SER A 9 3.92 -6.49 -10.48
C SER A 9 3.36 -7.42 -11.53
N ARG A 10 2.29 -8.12 -11.19
CA ARG A 10 1.75 -9.18 -12.04
C ARG A 10 1.26 -8.67 -13.39
N ASP A 11 0.51 -7.59 -13.41
CA ASP A 11 -0.06 -7.05 -14.64
C ASP A 11 0.20 -5.55 -14.78
N ASN A 12 1.11 -5.04 -13.98
CA ASN A 12 1.55 -3.65 -14.04
C ASN A 12 0.41 -2.65 -13.83
N GLN A 13 -0.62 -3.07 -13.11
CA GLN A 13 -1.74 -2.21 -12.77
C GLN A 13 -1.47 -1.42 -11.50
N GLU A 14 -2.17 -0.31 -11.36
CA GLU A 14 -2.10 0.50 -10.16
C GLU A 14 -3.38 0.39 -9.38
N VAL A 15 -3.24 0.24 -8.07
CA VAL A 15 -4.38 0.13 -7.16
C VAL A 15 -4.31 1.27 -6.16
N ILE A 16 -5.44 1.93 -5.93
CA ILE A 16 -5.54 2.97 -4.93
C ILE A 16 -6.14 2.38 -3.66
N VAL A 17 -5.43 2.53 -2.54
CA VAL A 17 -5.87 2.03 -1.25
C VAL A 17 -5.88 3.17 -0.25
N LYS A 18 -6.95 3.30 0.50
CA LYS A 18 -7.08 4.33 1.53
C LYS A 18 -6.61 3.78 2.87
N GLY A 19 -5.86 4.61 3.61
CA GLY A 19 -5.38 4.22 4.92
C GLY A 19 -4.57 5.33 5.55
N THR A 20 -4.29 5.21 6.85
CA THR A 20 -3.54 6.24 7.57
C THR A 20 -2.03 6.04 7.43
N ALA A 21 -1.58 4.81 7.20
CA ALA A 21 -0.16 4.50 7.11
C ALA A 21 0.10 3.39 6.11
N CYS A 22 1.29 3.40 5.56
CA CYS A 22 1.75 2.40 4.61
C CYS A 22 3.20 2.08 4.98
N GLU A 23 3.52 0.80 5.19
CA GLU A 23 4.86 0.44 5.59
C GLU A 23 5.26 -0.91 5.02
N ILE A 24 6.56 -1.11 4.94
CA ILE A 24 7.13 -2.37 4.50
C ILE A 24 7.57 -3.12 5.75
N VAL A 25 7.04 -4.33 5.92
CA VAL A 25 7.39 -5.16 7.06
C VAL A 25 8.32 -6.29 6.63
N SER A 26 8.64 -7.14 7.57
CA SER A 26 9.64 -8.21 7.41
C SER A 26 9.46 -8.95 6.09
N GLY A 27 10.55 -9.10 5.34
CA GLY A 27 10.56 -9.86 4.10
C GLY A 27 10.05 -9.11 2.88
N GLY A 28 9.66 -7.85 3.03
CA GLY A 28 9.22 -7.05 1.88
C GLY A 28 7.72 -7.08 1.64
N VAL A 29 6.95 -7.40 2.67
CA VAL A 29 5.48 -7.35 2.60
C VAL A 29 5.05 -5.90 2.81
N LEU A 30 4.22 -5.38 1.89
CA LEU A 30 3.69 -4.03 1.99
C LEU A 30 2.36 -4.08 2.72
N VAL A 31 2.24 -3.29 3.79
CA VAL A 31 1.04 -3.29 4.63
C VAL A 31 0.48 -1.87 4.69
N ILE A 32 -0.81 -1.75 4.44
CA ILE A 32 -1.51 -0.48 4.58
C ILE A 32 -2.50 -0.62 5.73
N THR A 33 -2.40 0.29 6.69
CA THR A 33 -3.20 0.24 7.91
C THR A 33 -4.07 1.48 8.02
N ASP A 34 -5.16 1.33 8.77
CA ASP A 34 -6.04 2.45 9.12
C ASP A 34 -6.28 2.37 10.61
N CYS A 35 -5.77 3.36 11.33
CA CYS A 35 -5.88 3.43 12.79
C CYS A 35 -5.41 2.14 13.46
N GLY A 36 -4.29 1.60 12.98
CA GLY A 36 -3.70 0.41 13.56
C GLY A 36 -4.24 -0.91 13.07
N GLN A 37 -5.24 -0.88 12.22
CA GLN A 37 -5.81 -2.11 11.65
C GLN A 37 -5.37 -2.27 10.21
N ILE A 38 -5.00 -3.49 9.83
CA ILE A 38 -4.58 -3.78 8.47
C ILE A 38 -5.80 -3.77 7.56
N VAL A 39 -5.78 -2.88 6.56
CA VAL A 39 -6.84 -2.84 5.55
C VAL A 39 -6.41 -3.54 4.26
N ARG A 40 -5.11 -3.59 3.99
CA ARG A 40 -4.61 -4.27 2.81
C ARG A 40 -3.15 -4.66 3.02
N ALA A 41 -2.77 -5.81 2.48
CA ALA A 41 -1.38 -6.25 2.50
C ALA A 41 -1.05 -6.86 1.14
N PHE A 42 0.19 -6.62 0.69
CA PHE A 42 0.67 -7.15 -0.58
C PHE A 42 1.89 -8.01 -0.29
N ALA A 43 1.84 -9.26 -0.74
CA ALA A 43 2.93 -10.20 -0.51
C ALA A 43 4.20 -9.72 -1.20
N VAL A 44 5.34 -10.21 -0.71
CA VAL A 44 6.62 -9.92 -1.35
C VAL A 44 6.56 -10.39 -2.81
N GLY A 45 7.01 -9.53 -3.72
CA GLY A 45 6.96 -9.83 -5.15
C GLY A 45 5.64 -9.52 -5.83
N ALA A 46 4.59 -9.21 -5.07
CA ALA A 46 3.30 -8.87 -5.66
C ALA A 46 3.18 -7.40 -6.00
N TRP A 47 4.09 -6.56 -5.50
CA TRP A 47 4.08 -5.13 -5.74
C TRP A 47 5.48 -4.67 -6.12
N THR A 48 5.58 -3.58 -6.86
CA THR A 48 6.88 -3.06 -7.29
C THR A 48 7.17 -1.69 -6.70
N GLU A 49 6.17 -0.87 -6.52
CA GLU A 49 6.36 0.46 -5.93
C GLU A 49 5.06 0.98 -5.37
N PHE A 50 5.19 1.96 -4.48
CA PHE A 50 4.01 2.61 -3.92
C PHE A 50 4.34 4.08 -3.66
N GLU A 51 3.30 4.90 -3.61
CA GLU A 51 3.47 6.30 -3.26
C GLU A 51 2.18 6.87 -2.69
N MET A 52 2.30 7.92 -1.92
CA MET A 52 1.13 8.65 -1.43
C MET A 52 0.66 9.59 -2.54
N VAL A 53 -0.58 9.41 -3.00
CA VAL A 53 -1.12 10.25 -4.05
C VAL A 53 -2.02 11.35 -3.51
N LYS A 54 -2.53 11.17 -2.28
CA LYS A 54 -3.37 12.19 -1.67
C LYS A 54 -3.21 12.13 -0.16
N ARG A 55 -2.91 13.28 0.42
CA ARG A 55 -2.78 13.39 1.87
C ARG A 55 -4.11 13.83 2.46
N ALA A 56 -4.47 13.26 3.60
CA ALA A 56 -5.63 13.70 4.34
C ALA A 56 -5.41 15.13 4.82
N SER A 57 -6.39 15.96 4.67
CA SER A 57 -6.33 17.36 5.11
C SER A 57 -6.91 17.52 6.49
#